data_6d4fdfac58986a638e20190c77beeb58
#
_entry.id   6d4fdfac58986a638e20190c77beeb58
#
_cell.length_a   1.000
_cell.length_b   1.000
_cell.length_c   1.000
_cell.angle_alpha   90.00
_cell.angle_beta   90.00
_cell.angle_gamma   90.00
#
_symmetry.space_group_name_H-M   'P 1'
#
loop_
_entity.id
_entity.type
_entity.pdbx_description
1 polymer ?
#
loop_
_entity_poly.entity_id
_entity_poly.type
_entity_poly.pdbx_seq_one_letter_code
_entity_poly.pdbx_strand_id
1 'polypeptide(L)'
;MAMTEEEHNFIRIFKLVNGVAPKAVRDKFDKYFPPVSLTTILKNEESKLKNFVQRKWLTTTQMALLCPTTGVTSSSSYDITLMICLLRNFSAIRPPINGFDVLPPSTEIHDGADLARVKYYRNKIAHSEMDRLITSDFKTIWNDLEQALVRLGCSNVKPMCDDIKQAVLSHEILLEVSQEIRFT
;
A
#
# COMPACT_ATOMS: atom_id res chain seq x y z
N MET A 1 4.09 1.48 32.12
CA MET A 1 4.96 2.60 31.70
C MET A 1 4.22 3.39 30.65
N ALA A 2 4.25 4.71 30.67
CA ALA A 2 3.59 5.51 29.64
C ALA A 2 4.36 5.37 28.31
N MET A 3 3.62 5.35 27.19
CA MET A 3 4.22 5.31 25.84
C MET A 3 4.95 6.62 25.56
N THR A 4 6.07 6.52 24.86
CA THR A 4 6.82 7.68 24.37
C THR A 4 6.15 8.30 23.15
N GLU A 5 6.47 9.54 22.82
CA GLU A 5 5.98 10.19 21.60
C GLU A 5 6.45 9.46 20.34
N GLU A 6 7.67 8.93 20.36
CA GLU A 6 8.25 8.17 19.24
C GLU A 6 7.50 6.84 18.98
N GLU A 7 7.04 6.17 20.04
CA GLU A 7 6.19 4.98 19.94
C GLU A 7 4.80 5.34 19.39
N HIS A 8 4.21 6.44 19.84
CA HIS A 8 2.96 6.96 19.26
C HIS A 8 3.10 7.28 17.77
N ASN A 9 4.19 7.93 17.37
CA ASN A 9 4.47 8.29 15.99
C ASN A 9 4.58 7.04 15.11
N PHE A 10 5.29 6.02 15.59
CA PHE A 10 5.45 4.76 14.88
C PHE A 10 4.10 4.06 14.65
N ILE A 11 3.28 3.91 15.69
CA ILE A 11 1.95 3.28 15.58
C ILE A 11 1.06 4.05 14.58
N ARG A 12 1.10 5.38 14.59
CA ARG A 12 0.29 6.18 13.65
C ARG A 12 0.69 5.92 12.20
N ILE A 13 1.99 5.89 11.89
CA ILE A 13 2.45 5.55 10.53
C ILE A 13 2.09 4.11 10.19
N PHE A 14 2.29 3.15 11.11
CA PHE A 14 1.92 1.75 10.89
C PHE A 14 0.42 1.61 10.54
N LYS A 15 -0.46 2.25 11.30
CA LYS A 15 -1.91 2.26 11.02
C LYS A 15 -2.24 2.94 9.68
N LEU A 16 -1.51 3.98 9.31
CA LEU A 16 -1.68 4.66 8.03
C LEU A 16 -1.35 3.71 6.86
N VAL A 17 -0.21 3.04 6.91
CA VAL A 17 0.24 2.15 5.81
C VAL A 17 -0.49 0.81 5.74
N ASN A 18 -1.01 0.30 6.86
CA ASN A 18 -1.71 -1.00 6.89
C ASN A 18 -3.24 -0.87 6.90
N GLY A 19 -3.78 0.26 7.34
CA GLY A 19 -5.22 0.51 7.40
C GLY A 19 -5.75 1.37 6.24
N VAL A 20 -5.16 2.54 6.02
CA VAL A 20 -5.66 3.51 5.03
C VAL A 20 -5.08 3.26 3.64
N ALA A 21 -3.78 2.98 3.55
CA ALA A 21 -3.13 2.82 2.26
C ALA A 21 -3.72 1.68 1.39
N PRO A 22 -4.08 0.49 1.93
CA PRO A 22 -4.72 -0.55 1.13
C PRO A 22 -6.03 -0.08 0.49
N LYS A 23 -6.80 0.73 1.21
CA LYS A 23 -8.06 1.28 0.70
C LYS A 23 -7.81 2.30 -0.41
N ALA A 24 -6.93 3.28 -0.18
CA ALA A 24 -6.63 4.31 -1.16
C ALA A 24 -6.03 3.72 -2.46
N VAL A 25 -5.14 2.74 -2.33
CA VAL A 25 -4.56 2.03 -3.48
C VAL A 25 -5.65 1.25 -4.23
N ARG A 26 -6.57 0.59 -3.51
CA ARG A 26 -7.69 -0.15 -4.14
C ARG A 26 -8.65 0.79 -4.86
N ASP A 27 -8.99 1.93 -4.28
CA ASP A 27 -9.81 2.95 -4.94
C ASP A 27 -9.18 3.39 -6.27
N LYS A 28 -7.87 3.52 -6.33
CA LYS A 28 -7.14 3.83 -7.56
C LYS A 28 -7.06 2.63 -8.49
N PHE A 29 -6.79 1.43 -7.97
CA PHE A 29 -6.74 0.19 -8.73
C PHE A 29 -8.04 -0.07 -9.49
N ASP A 30 -9.18 0.07 -8.82
CA ASP A 30 -10.49 -0.18 -9.41
C ASP A 30 -10.86 0.83 -10.52
N LYS A 31 -10.20 1.99 -10.58
CA LYS A 31 -10.33 2.93 -11.70
C LYS A 31 -9.59 2.45 -12.96
N TYR A 32 -8.42 1.84 -12.79
CA TYR A 32 -7.63 1.26 -13.91
C TYR A 32 -8.13 -0.12 -14.31
N PHE A 33 -8.65 -0.88 -13.36
CA PHE A 33 -9.17 -2.23 -13.52
C PHE A 33 -10.60 -2.30 -12.96
N PRO A 34 -11.61 -1.83 -13.70
CA PRO A 34 -12.98 -1.82 -13.19
C PRO A 34 -13.42 -3.22 -12.73
N PRO A 35 -14.07 -3.35 -11.56
CA PRO A 35 -14.46 -4.65 -10.99
C PRO A 35 -15.25 -5.53 -11.94
N VAL A 36 -16.13 -4.95 -12.76
CA VAL A 36 -16.97 -5.67 -13.73
C VAL A 36 -16.16 -6.34 -14.86
N SER A 37 -14.99 -5.83 -15.19
CA SER A 37 -14.13 -6.34 -16.26
C SER A 37 -12.82 -6.96 -15.77
N LEU A 38 -12.52 -6.87 -14.48
CA LEU A 38 -11.25 -7.31 -13.90
C LEU A 38 -10.92 -8.77 -14.27
N THR A 39 -11.86 -9.69 -14.07
CA THR A 39 -11.65 -11.12 -14.39
C THR A 39 -11.31 -11.32 -15.86
N THR A 40 -12.00 -10.65 -16.77
CA THR A 40 -11.75 -10.75 -18.21
C THR A 40 -10.40 -10.16 -18.58
N ILE A 41 -10.05 -8.99 -18.03
CA ILE A 41 -8.76 -8.34 -18.27
C ILE A 41 -7.61 -9.27 -17.85
N LEU A 42 -7.67 -9.84 -16.66
CA LEU A 42 -6.60 -10.71 -16.15
C LEU A 42 -6.51 -12.03 -16.89
N LYS A 43 -7.64 -12.61 -17.34
CA LYS A 43 -7.64 -13.79 -18.20
C LYS A 43 -6.96 -13.52 -19.55
N ASN A 44 -7.18 -12.36 -20.14
CA ASN A 44 -6.51 -11.97 -21.39
C ASN A 44 -4.98 -11.81 -21.22
N GLU A 45 -4.53 -11.47 -20.01
CA GLU A 45 -3.11 -11.33 -19.67
C GLU A 45 -2.50 -12.60 -19.03
N GLU A 46 -3.23 -13.72 -19.00
CA GLU A 46 -2.85 -14.95 -18.29
C GLU A 46 -1.44 -15.46 -18.68
N SER A 47 -1.09 -15.38 -19.95
CA SER A 47 0.23 -15.82 -20.44
C SER A 47 1.37 -14.97 -19.84
N LYS A 48 1.19 -13.65 -19.74
CA LYS A 48 2.15 -12.75 -19.10
C LYS A 48 2.22 -13.01 -17.59
N LEU A 49 1.07 -13.21 -16.94
CA LEU A 49 1.00 -13.52 -15.52
C LEU A 49 1.73 -14.84 -15.20
N LYS A 50 1.57 -15.89 -16.02
CA LYS A 50 2.35 -17.14 -15.92
C LYS A 50 3.85 -16.93 -16.06
N ASN A 51 4.28 -16.05 -16.96
CA ASN A 51 5.70 -15.68 -17.09
C ASN A 51 6.20 -14.98 -15.81
N PHE A 52 5.39 -14.13 -15.17
CA PHE A 52 5.75 -13.50 -13.90
C PHE A 52 5.92 -14.52 -12.76
N VAL A 53 5.11 -15.59 -12.75
CA VAL A 53 5.29 -16.71 -11.81
C VAL A 53 6.62 -17.43 -12.07
N GLN A 54 6.96 -17.71 -13.35
CA GLN A 54 8.23 -18.33 -13.71
C GLN A 54 9.44 -17.48 -13.29
N ARG A 55 9.32 -16.17 -13.40
CA ARG A 55 10.35 -15.21 -12.96
C ARG A 55 10.35 -14.94 -11.45
N LYS A 56 9.46 -15.57 -10.69
CA LYS A 56 9.27 -15.37 -9.25
C LYS A 56 8.86 -13.93 -8.85
N TRP A 57 8.26 -13.19 -9.77
CA TRP A 57 7.67 -11.89 -9.50
C TRP A 57 6.26 -12.00 -8.92
N LEU A 58 5.59 -13.11 -9.18
CA LEU A 58 4.33 -13.54 -8.58
C LEU A 58 4.48 -14.94 -8.00
N THR A 59 3.74 -15.23 -6.95
CA THR A 59 3.62 -16.58 -6.39
C THR A 59 2.53 -17.38 -7.11
N THR A 60 2.57 -18.71 -6.99
CA THR A 60 1.49 -19.58 -7.48
C THR A 60 0.16 -19.28 -6.79
N THR A 61 0.18 -18.92 -5.50
CA THR A 61 -0.99 -18.52 -4.74
C THR A 61 -1.60 -17.23 -5.30
N GLN A 62 -0.77 -16.22 -5.60
CA GLN A 62 -1.23 -14.99 -6.24
C GLN A 62 -1.79 -15.26 -7.65
N MET A 63 -1.17 -16.13 -8.43
CA MET A 63 -1.70 -16.51 -9.74
C MET A 63 -3.08 -17.15 -9.65
N ALA A 64 -3.29 -18.06 -8.70
CA ALA A 64 -4.60 -18.69 -8.47
C ALA A 64 -5.67 -17.66 -8.04
N LEU A 65 -5.26 -16.63 -7.32
CA LEU A 65 -6.12 -15.52 -6.92
C LEU A 65 -6.51 -14.63 -8.11
N LEU A 66 -5.57 -14.35 -9.02
CA LEU A 66 -5.77 -13.49 -10.19
C LEU A 66 -6.59 -14.18 -11.29
N CYS A 67 -6.31 -15.45 -11.53
CA CYS A 67 -6.94 -16.25 -12.57
C CYS A 67 -7.51 -17.54 -11.97
N PRO A 68 -8.59 -17.46 -11.17
CA PRO A 68 -9.22 -18.64 -10.60
C PRO A 68 -9.78 -19.54 -11.69
N THR A 69 -9.71 -20.86 -11.49
CA THR A 69 -10.24 -21.85 -12.43
C THR A 69 -11.77 -21.79 -12.54
N THR A 70 -12.42 -21.38 -11.46
CA THR A 70 -13.87 -21.19 -11.37
C THR A 70 -14.19 -19.87 -10.66
N GLY A 71 -15.26 -19.21 -11.09
CA GLY A 71 -15.71 -17.94 -10.49
C GLY A 71 -15.00 -16.71 -11.02
N VAL A 72 -15.02 -15.65 -10.21
CA VAL A 72 -14.49 -14.32 -10.53
C VAL A 72 -13.43 -13.91 -9.52
N THR A 73 -12.46 -13.09 -9.96
CA THR A 73 -11.52 -12.47 -9.04
C THR A 73 -12.02 -11.10 -8.59
N SER A 74 -11.56 -10.64 -7.43
CA SER A 74 -11.92 -9.33 -6.86
C SER A 74 -10.70 -8.66 -6.24
N SER A 75 -10.56 -7.36 -6.46
CA SER A 75 -9.51 -6.53 -5.85
C SER A 75 -9.57 -6.52 -4.32
N SER A 76 -10.73 -6.86 -3.74
CA SER A 76 -10.89 -6.94 -2.27
C SER A 76 -9.96 -7.95 -1.60
N SER A 77 -9.52 -8.96 -2.36
CA SER A 77 -8.59 -10.00 -1.88
C SER A 77 -7.11 -9.72 -2.20
N TYR A 78 -6.81 -8.60 -2.88
CA TYR A 78 -5.44 -8.24 -3.25
C TYR A 78 -4.79 -7.39 -2.17
N ASP A 79 -3.53 -7.67 -1.87
CA ASP A 79 -2.71 -6.79 -1.05
C ASP A 79 -2.14 -5.60 -1.88
N ILE A 80 -1.55 -4.64 -1.19
CA ILE A 80 -0.94 -3.46 -1.83
C ILE A 80 0.12 -3.86 -2.85
N THR A 81 0.98 -4.82 -2.52
CA THR A 81 2.09 -5.26 -3.38
C THR A 81 1.58 -5.80 -4.69
N LEU A 82 0.54 -6.65 -4.62
CA LEU A 82 -0.08 -7.24 -5.80
C LEU A 82 -0.77 -6.17 -6.66
N MET A 83 -1.54 -5.27 -6.04
CA MET A 83 -2.20 -4.18 -6.76
C MET A 83 -1.21 -3.27 -7.48
N ILE A 84 -0.12 -2.86 -6.81
CA ILE A 84 0.92 -2.03 -7.43
C ILE A 84 1.65 -2.79 -8.55
N CYS A 85 1.91 -4.10 -8.37
CA CYS A 85 2.50 -4.93 -9.42
C CYS A 85 1.63 -4.94 -10.68
N LEU A 86 0.32 -5.13 -10.53
CA LEU A 86 -0.62 -5.13 -11.66
C LEU A 86 -0.72 -3.75 -12.32
N LEU A 87 -0.86 -2.68 -11.54
CA LEU A 87 -0.90 -1.31 -12.05
C LEU A 87 0.35 -0.98 -12.85
N ARG A 88 1.52 -1.29 -12.32
CA ARG A 88 2.82 -1.03 -12.96
C ARG A 88 2.98 -1.75 -14.30
N ASN A 89 2.50 -2.99 -14.42
CA ASN A 89 2.86 -3.87 -15.53
C ASN A 89 1.72 -4.10 -16.55
N PHE A 90 0.47 -3.84 -16.16
CA PHE A 90 -0.71 -4.17 -16.96
C PHE A 90 -1.68 -3.00 -17.13
N SER A 91 -1.30 -1.79 -16.72
CA SER A 91 -2.09 -0.58 -16.96
C SER A 91 -1.28 0.50 -17.67
N ALA A 92 -1.97 1.55 -18.10
CA ALA A 92 -1.34 2.73 -18.71
C ALA A 92 -0.88 3.76 -17.66
N ILE A 93 -0.62 3.34 -16.42
CA ILE A 93 -0.18 4.24 -15.37
C ILE A 93 1.20 4.83 -15.71
N ARG A 94 1.33 6.16 -15.60
CA ARG A 94 2.60 6.84 -15.82
C ARG A 94 3.61 6.40 -14.75
N PRO A 95 4.78 5.83 -15.13
CA PRO A 95 5.81 5.49 -14.16
C PRO A 95 6.45 6.74 -13.55
N PRO A 96 6.92 6.68 -12.29
CA PRO A 96 7.75 7.73 -11.73
C PRO A 96 9.06 7.87 -12.50
N ILE A 97 9.64 9.08 -12.49
CA ILE A 97 10.87 9.40 -13.24
C ILE A 97 12.05 8.50 -12.85
N ASN A 98 12.13 8.10 -11.58
CA ASN A 98 13.18 7.20 -11.06
C ASN A 98 12.68 5.76 -10.84
N GLY A 99 11.52 5.40 -11.41
CA GLY A 99 10.90 4.08 -11.23
C GLY A 99 10.14 3.91 -9.91
N PHE A 100 9.55 2.73 -9.74
CA PHE A 100 8.68 2.41 -8.59
C PHE A 100 9.41 1.95 -7.32
N ASP A 101 10.74 1.85 -7.34
CA ASP A 101 11.52 1.23 -6.27
C ASP A 101 12.29 2.25 -5.42
N VAL A 102 12.21 3.54 -5.75
CA VAL A 102 12.80 4.66 -5.01
C VAL A 102 11.75 5.70 -4.67
N LEU A 103 12.01 6.49 -3.63
CA LEU A 103 11.12 7.59 -3.24
C LEU A 103 11.12 8.67 -4.33
N PRO A 104 9.97 8.99 -4.93
CA PRO A 104 9.89 10.06 -5.93
C PRO A 104 10.17 11.44 -5.32
N PRO A 105 10.66 12.40 -6.12
CA PRO A 105 10.75 13.79 -5.71
C PRO A 105 9.39 14.33 -5.24
N SER A 106 9.39 15.26 -4.28
CA SER A 106 8.14 15.85 -3.75
C SER A 106 7.32 16.58 -4.80
N THR A 107 7.96 17.05 -5.87
CA THR A 107 7.30 17.73 -6.99
C THR A 107 6.59 16.79 -7.96
N GLU A 108 6.83 15.50 -7.89
CA GLU A 108 6.22 14.50 -8.75
C GLU A 108 4.95 13.94 -8.10
N ILE A 109 3.77 14.44 -8.53
CA ILE A 109 2.47 14.24 -7.86
C ILE A 109 1.41 13.55 -8.74
N HIS A 110 1.81 12.64 -9.63
CA HIS A 110 0.87 11.80 -10.40
C HIS A 110 0.68 10.42 -9.76
N ASP A 111 -0.32 9.65 -10.22
CA ASP A 111 -0.72 8.37 -9.64
C ASP A 111 0.44 7.39 -9.44
N GLY A 112 1.30 7.22 -10.45
CA GLY A 112 2.45 6.31 -10.34
C GLY A 112 3.46 6.75 -9.30
N ALA A 113 3.70 8.07 -9.16
CA ALA A 113 4.58 8.60 -8.14
C ALA A 113 3.99 8.40 -6.74
N ASP A 114 2.68 8.60 -6.58
CA ASP A 114 2.01 8.40 -5.30
C ASP A 114 2.00 6.92 -4.89
N LEU A 115 1.80 6.00 -5.83
CA LEU A 115 1.94 4.56 -5.56
C LEU A 115 3.36 4.17 -5.16
N ALA A 116 4.37 4.76 -5.79
CA ALA A 116 5.77 4.52 -5.42
C ALA A 116 6.08 5.05 -4.00
N ARG A 117 5.52 6.21 -3.60
CA ARG A 117 5.62 6.73 -2.21
C ARG A 117 5.02 5.76 -1.21
N VAL A 118 3.79 5.31 -1.46
CA VAL A 118 3.10 4.35 -0.58
C VAL A 118 3.93 3.06 -0.44
N LYS A 119 4.43 2.51 -1.55
CA LYS A 119 5.29 1.32 -1.54
C LYS A 119 6.56 1.55 -0.74
N TYR A 120 7.24 2.68 -0.95
CA TYR A 120 8.50 3.02 -0.28
C TYR A 120 8.31 3.08 1.24
N TYR A 121 7.33 3.84 1.71
CA TYR A 121 7.11 4.00 3.15
C TYR A 121 6.57 2.73 3.81
N ARG A 122 5.69 1.97 3.12
CA ARG A 122 5.27 0.65 3.60
C ARG A 122 6.46 -0.28 3.82
N ASN A 123 7.36 -0.36 2.86
CA ASN A 123 8.54 -1.20 2.98
C ASN A 123 9.48 -0.70 4.09
N LYS A 124 9.66 0.61 4.22
CA LYS A 124 10.46 1.21 5.30
C LYS A 124 9.92 0.82 6.69
N ILE A 125 8.60 0.84 6.87
CA ILE A 125 7.95 0.46 8.13
C ILE A 125 7.99 -1.05 8.35
N ALA A 126 7.72 -1.87 7.33
CA ALA A 126 7.75 -3.33 7.43
C ALA A 126 9.14 -3.88 7.78
N HIS A 127 10.20 -3.18 7.39
CA HIS A 127 11.59 -3.57 7.70
C HIS A 127 12.21 -2.75 8.84
N SER A 128 11.39 -2.05 9.63
CA SER A 128 11.87 -1.31 10.79
C SER A 128 12.19 -2.28 11.93
N GLU A 129 13.43 -2.26 12.40
CA GLU A 129 13.85 -3.03 13.59
C GLU A 129 13.42 -2.35 14.91
N MET A 130 12.95 -1.10 14.85
CA MET A 130 12.62 -0.28 16.01
C MET A 130 11.15 0.16 15.95
N ASP A 131 10.42 -0.08 17.03
CA ASP A 131 9.02 0.34 17.21
C ASP A 131 8.92 1.84 17.56
N ARG A 132 9.80 2.67 17.00
CA ARG A 132 9.95 4.10 17.33
C ARG A 132 10.23 4.93 16.10
N LEU A 133 9.68 6.13 16.07
CA LEU A 133 9.90 7.10 15.01
C LEU A 133 10.04 8.51 15.60
N ILE A 134 11.20 9.13 15.39
CA ILE A 134 11.44 10.49 15.87
C ILE A 134 10.47 11.49 15.23
N THR A 135 10.13 12.54 15.96
CA THR A 135 9.07 13.49 15.58
C THR A 135 9.33 14.20 14.25
N SER A 136 10.59 14.50 13.92
CA SER A 136 10.94 15.11 12.62
C SER A 136 10.63 14.18 11.43
N ASP A 137 11.00 12.91 11.55
CA ASP A 137 10.74 11.89 10.53
C ASP A 137 9.25 11.60 10.43
N PHE A 138 8.56 11.50 11.56
CA PHE A 138 7.11 11.34 11.58
C PHE A 138 6.41 12.44 10.79
N LYS A 139 6.72 13.71 11.04
CA LYS A 139 6.10 14.84 10.33
C LYS A 139 6.33 14.76 8.82
N THR A 140 7.54 14.42 8.41
CA THR A 140 7.91 14.29 6.99
C THR A 140 7.16 13.13 6.35
N ILE A 141 7.23 11.94 6.94
CA ILE A 141 6.59 10.73 6.41
C ILE A 141 5.07 10.87 6.40
N TRP A 142 4.49 11.37 7.50
CA TRP A 142 3.04 11.57 7.60
C TRP A 142 2.53 12.49 6.49
N ASN A 143 3.16 13.65 6.34
CA ASN A 143 2.73 14.65 5.36
C ASN A 143 2.82 14.11 3.93
N ASP A 144 3.92 13.43 3.58
CA ASP A 144 4.13 12.89 2.25
C ASP A 144 3.15 11.74 1.95
N LEU A 145 2.95 10.82 2.90
CA LEU A 145 1.97 9.73 2.78
C LEU A 145 0.53 10.22 2.72
N GLU A 146 0.11 11.08 3.66
CA GLU A 146 -1.26 11.58 3.70
C GLU A 146 -1.66 12.25 2.40
N GLN A 147 -0.80 13.10 1.85
CA GLN A 147 -1.06 13.76 0.57
C GLN A 147 -1.17 12.76 -0.59
N ALA A 148 -0.27 11.78 -0.64
CA ALA A 148 -0.32 10.73 -1.67
C ALA A 148 -1.61 9.89 -1.56
N LEU A 149 -1.98 9.48 -0.35
CA LEU A 149 -3.18 8.68 -0.10
C LEU A 149 -4.46 9.44 -0.44
N VAL A 150 -4.53 10.73 -0.14
CA VAL A 150 -5.68 11.58 -0.47
C VAL A 150 -5.83 11.75 -1.99
N ARG A 151 -4.72 11.85 -2.74
CA ARG A 151 -4.76 11.91 -4.21
C ARG A 151 -5.14 10.57 -4.85
N LEU A 152 -4.71 9.45 -4.25
CA LEU A 152 -5.03 8.12 -4.77
C LEU A 152 -6.46 7.70 -4.48
N GLY A 153 -6.94 7.92 -3.26
CA GLY A 153 -8.20 7.41 -2.76
C GLY A 153 -9.41 8.30 -3.03
N CYS A 154 -10.53 7.88 -2.46
CA CYS A 154 -11.80 8.61 -2.49
C CYS A 154 -11.90 9.59 -1.29
N SER A 155 -13.01 10.35 -1.23
CA SER A 155 -13.25 11.42 -0.25
C SER A 155 -13.15 10.99 1.23
N ASN A 156 -13.31 9.71 1.53
CA ASN A 156 -13.23 9.19 2.89
C ASN A 156 -11.79 8.94 3.40
N VAL A 157 -10.78 9.01 2.54
CA VAL A 157 -9.38 8.78 2.91
C VAL A 157 -8.87 9.86 3.87
N LYS A 158 -9.17 11.12 3.61
CA LYS A 158 -8.75 12.22 4.49
C LYS A 158 -9.34 12.10 5.91
N PRO A 159 -10.65 11.86 6.10
CA PRO A 159 -11.21 11.57 7.43
C PRO A 159 -10.54 10.41 8.14
N MET A 160 -10.23 9.30 7.42
CA MET A 160 -9.53 8.16 8.02
C MET A 160 -8.12 8.52 8.52
N CYS A 161 -7.39 9.36 7.79
CA CYS A 161 -6.09 9.87 8.25
C CYS A 161 -6.25 10.73 9.51
N ASP A 162 -7.25 11.61 9.55
CA ASP A 162 -7.52 12.47 10.71
C ASP A 162 -7.91 11.65 11.95
N ASP A 163 -8.70 10.60 11.79
CA ASP A 163 -9.07 9.68 12.87
C ASP A 163 -7.83 9.01 13.48
N ILE A 164 -6.89 8.53 12.67
CA ILE A 164 -5.64 7.94 13.15
C ILE A 164 -4.80 8.98 13.90
N LYS A 165 -4.73 10.21 13.38
CA LYS A 165 -3.93 11.29 13.97
C LYS A 165 -4.44 11.69 15.35
N GLN A 166 -5.76 11.61 15.56
CA GLN A 166 -6.44 11.99 16.81
C GLN A 166 -6.65 10.80 17.77
N ALA A 167 -6.43 9.55 17.30
CA ALA A 167 -6.68 8.37 18.09
C ALA A 167 -5.87 8.34 19.39
N VAL A 168 -6.54 7.93 20.48
CA VAL A 168 -5.89 7.58 21.74
C VAL A 168 -5.21 6.23 21.57
N LEU A 169 -3.91 6.19 21.77
CA LEU A 169 -3.09 4.98 21.61
C LEU A 169 -2.70 4.42 22.98
N SER A 170 -2.74 3.09 23.10
CA SER A 170 -2.36 2.38 24.33
C SER A 170 -1.13 1.50 24.08
N HIS A 171 -0.48 1.10 25.17
CA HIS A 171 0.66 0.17 25.09
C HIS A 171 0.28 -1.21 24.55
N GLU A 172 -0.96 -1.64 24.73
CA GLU A 172 -1.48 -2.88 24.14
C GLU A 172 -1.45 -2.82 22.61
N ILE A 173 -1.85 -1.69 22.01
CA ILE A 173 -1.80 -1.47 20.56
C ILE A 173 -0.35 -1.53 20.06
N LEU A 174 0.62 -0.99 20.82
CA LEU A 174 2.04 -1.07 20.44
C LEU A 174 2.50 -2.54 20.39
N LEU A 175 2.12 -3.35 21.37
CA LEU A 175 2.48 -4.76 21.42
C LEU A 175 1.87 -5.54 20.23
N GLU A 176 0.61 -5.28 19.89
CA GLU A 176 -0.05 -5.88 18.74
C GLU A 176 0.69 -5.52 17.43
N VAL A 177 0.96 -4.23 17.21
CA VAL A 177 1.69 -3.73 16.03
C VAL A 177 3.09 -4.36 15.94
N SER A 178 3.82 -4.43 17.06
CA SER A 178 5.16 -5.02 17.11
C SER A 178 5.14 -6.53 16.80
N GLN A 179 4.07 -7.23 17.15
CA GLN A 179 3.88 -8.63 16.79
C GLN A 179 3.58 -8.79 15.30
N GLU A 180 2.69 -7.98 14.73
CA GLU A 180 2.39 -8.03 13.30
C GLU A 180 3.64 -7.84 12.44
N ILE A 181 4.54 -6.92 12.80
CA ILE A 181 5.78 -6.67 12.07
C ILE A 181 6.73 -7.88 12.10
N ARG A 182 6.82 -8.59 13.22
CA ARG A 182 7.72 -9.74 13.36
C ARG A 182 7.28 -10.98 12.58
N PHE A 183 6.01 -11.06 12.20
CA PHE A 183 5.43 -12.18 11.45
C PHE A 183 5.19 -11.89 9.96
N THR A 184 5.56 -10.71 9.47
CA THR A 184 5.48 -10.31 8.05
C THR A 184 6.86 -10.35 7.39
#